data_43335b6fda17741fbc0a32b26b12a666
#
_entry.id   43335b6fda17741fbc0a32b26b12a666
#
_cell.length_a   1.000
_cell.length_b   1.000
_cell.length_c   1.000
_cell.angle_alpha   90.00
_cell.angle_beta   90.00
_cell.angle_gamma   90.00
#
_symmetry.space_group_name_H-M   'P 1'
#
loop_
_entity.id
_entity.type
_entity.pdbx_description
1 polymer ?
#
loop_
_entity_poly.entity_id
_entity_poly.type
_entity_poly.pdbx_seq_one_letter_code
_entity_poly.pdbx_strand_id
1 'polypeptide(L)'
;MNTHRHPRVRGFSLIELMIAMLIGLLLLIGVVQLFSASRAAYQLSEGMSRVQENGRFAIDFLQRDTRMAGHFGCVNDQSHSLADPAGITTTFASSPAAAVDPLRFDISIQGYEAEDTAPGEALTLPAIGAAAPASGWAGLSAGSPVAAATANRVPGSDILVLRYLAPEGVPVTSIGGAGERPSFAFDGSRWNVLRSGVDNPGLFGVADCLGATVFQASTTGPGNISTAGAAPLNAVDFTAVFTPGQAVLYRAESLVYFVGFNGRGGTSLYRVRYGVTPGAAGAYGAAEEMVEGIENMQLLYGFDREMDSSKPPTGYIDRQMVALSGADDTADNWRRLGLVQIGLLGVSDRATASQPEVGREHVSLGVTITQPDDGRLRAVYQTTVAVRNRLYGN
;
A
#
# COMPACT_ATOMS: atom_id res chain seq x y z
N MET A 1 -71.20 57.80 -33.06
CA MET A 1 -70.02 58.33 -32.36
C MET A 1 -69.80 57.47 -31.09
N ASN A 2 -68.91 56.51 -31.16
CA ASN A 2 -68.59 55.62 -30.03
C ASN A 2 -67.36 56.20 -29.29
N THR A 3 -67.55 56.72 -28.09
CA THR A 3 -66.54 57.26 -27.22
C THR A 3 -65.87 56.07 -26.47
N HIS A 4 -64.69 55.67 -26.91
CA HIS A 4 -63.86 54.74 -26.16
C HIS A 4 -63.41 55.42 -24.84
N ARG A 5 -63.94 54.98 -23.72
CA ARG A 5 -63.42 55.30 -22.39
C ARG A 5 -62.12 54.53 -22.15
N HIS A 6 -61.01 55.22 -22.14
CA HIS A 6 -59.72 54.65 -21.71
C HIS A 6 -59.76 54.30 -20.19
N PRO A 7 -59.43 53.10 -19.77
CA PRO A 7 -59.34 52.77 -18.35
C PRO A 7 -58.27 53.68 -17.73
N ARG A 8 -58.60 54.37 -16.65
CA ARG A 8 -57.61 55.11 -15.84
C ARG A 8 -56.67 54.15 -15.21
N VAL A 9 -55.40 54.09 -15.59
CA VAL A 9 -54.32 53.38 -14.94
C VAL A 9 -54.12 54.06 -13.57
N ARG A 10 -54.45 53.35 -12.49
CA ARG A 10 -54.17 53.81 -11.15
C ARG A 10 -52.65 53.57 -10.90
N GLY A 11 -51.89 54.60 -10.57
CA GLY A 11 -50.50 54.54 -10.19
C GLY A 11 -50.37 53.92 -8.86
N PHE A 12 -49.25 53.14 -8.62
CA PHE A 12 -48.94 52.54 -7.35
C PHE A 12 -48.64 53.59 -6.28
N SER A 13 -49.13 53.34 -5.07
CA SER A 13 -48.83 54.15 -3.89
C SER A 13 -47.40 53.84 -3.42
N LEU A 14 -46.68 54.85 -2.92
CA LEU A 14 -45.34 54.72 -2.41
C LEU A 14 -45.25 53.66 -1.28
N ILE A 15 -46.27 53.57 -0.45
CA ILE A 15 -46.36 52.58 0.62
C ILE A 15 -46.56 51.14 0.10
N GLU A 16 -47.30 50.98 -0.97
CA GLU A 16 -47.51 49.71 -1.66
C GLU A 16 -46.22 49.19 -2.30
N LEU A 17 -45.38 50.08 -2.88
CA LEU A 17 -44.08 49.78 -3.37
C LEU A 17 -43.13 49.36 -2.22
N MET A 18 -43.14 50.05 -1.09
CA MET A 18 -42.31 49.71 0.09
C MET A 18 -42.68 48.37 0.65
N ILE A 19 -43.96 48.03 0.78
CA ILE A 19 -44.44 46.73 1.26
C ILE A 19 -44.04 45.61 0.28
N ALA A 20 -44.22 45.85 -1.03
CA ALA A 20 -43.83 44.90 -2.06
C ALA A 20 -42.32 44.63 -2.05
N MET A 21 -41.46 45.65 -1.87
CA MET A 21 -40.02 45.51 -1.73
C MET A 21 -39.66 44.73 -0.47
N LEU A 22 -40.32 44.99 0.69
CA LEU A 22 -40.06 44.27 1.93
C LEU A 22 -40.38 42.78 1.81
N ILE A 23 -41.58 42.47 1.25
CA ILE A 23 -41.96 41.04 1.03
C ILE A 23 -41.03 40.40 0.01
N GLY A 24 -40.67 41.12 -1.08
CA GLY A 24 -39.72 40.61 -2.07
C GLY A 24 -38.34 40.32 -1.47
N LEU A 25 -37.84 41.18 -0.57
CA LEU A 25 -36.57 40.94 0.14
C LEU A 25 -36.63 39.74 1.06
N LEU A 26 -37.71 39.57 1.82
CA LEU A 26 -37.90 38.40 2.70
C LEU A 26 -37.96 37.08 1.91
N LEU A 27 -38.66 37.09 0.77
CA LEU A 27 -38.70 35.93 -0.12
C LEU A 27 -37.34 35.62 -0.72
N LEU A 28 -36.59 36.65 -1.13
CA LEU A 28 -35.24 36.49 -1.69
C LEU A 28 -34.26 35.92 -0.68
N ILE A 29 -34.33 36.38 0.59
CA ILE A 29 -33.53 35.81 1.69
C ILE A 29 -33.87 34.31 1.85
N GLY A 30 -35.14 33.94 1.85
CA GLY A 30 -35.56 32.54 1.94
C GLY A 30 -35.03 31.67 0.80
N VAL A 31 -35.10 32.18 -0.44
CA VAL A 31 -34.57 31.48 -1.63
C VAL A 31 -33.05 31.30 -1.55
N VAL A 32 -32.31 32.34 -1.13
CA VAL A 32 -30.85 32.29 -0.98
C VAL A 32 -30.47 31.27 0.09
N GLN A 33 -31.19 31.24 1.22
CA GLN A 33 -30.93 30.25 2.29
C GLN A 33 -31.21 28.83 1.80
N LEU A 34 -32.30 28.59 1.10
CA LEU A 34 -32.64 27.29 0.51
C LEU A 34 -31.58 26.82 -0.48
N PHE A 35 -31.13 27.72 -1.36
CA PHE A 35 -30.08 27.41 -2.33
C PHE A 35 -28.74 27.09 -1.65
N SER A 36 -28.35 27.87 -0.63
CA SER A 36 -27.14 27.63 0.15
C SER A 36 -27.20 26.30 0.89
N ALA A 37 -28.33 25.96 1.52
CA ALA A 37 -28.52 24.70 2.19
C ALA A 37 -28.48 23.51 1.21
N SER A 38 -29.11 23.63 0.06
CA SER A 38 -29.10 22.62 -1.00
C SER A 38 -27.68 22.38 -1.53
N ARG A 39 -26.92 23.46 -1.76
CA ARG A 39 -25.52 23.38 -2.19
C ARG A 39 -24.64 22.72 -1.14
N ALA A 40 -24.79 23.05 0.14
CA ALA A 40 -24.05 22.42 1.23
C ALA A 40 -24.36 20.92 1.34
N ALA A 41 -25.63 20.54 1.24
CA ALA A 41 -26.05 19.14 1.25
C ALA A 41 -25.47 18.36 0.07
N TYR A 42 -25.44 18.95 -1.12
CA TYR A 42 -24.82 18.33 -2.30
C TYR A 42 -23.30 18.13 -2.10
N GLN A 43 -22.59 19.15 -1.62
CA GLN A 43 -21.14 19.06 -1.36
C GLN A 43 -20.82 17.99 -0.31
N LEU A 44 -21.62 17.90 0.75
CA LEU A 44 -21.47 16.87 1.77
C LEU A 44 -21.67 15.47 1.19
N SER A 45 -22.73 15.26 0.40
CA SER A 45 -23.02 13.98 -0.25
C SER A 45 -21.93 13.58 -1.24
N GLU A 46 -21.43 14.50 -2.04
CA GLU A 46 -20.34 14.26 -2.97
C GLU A 46 -19.05 13.93 -2.24
N GLY A 47 -18.69 14.71 -1.19
CA GLY A 47 -17.51 14.46 -0.38
C GLY A 47 -17.56 13.08 0.31
N MET A 48 -18.72 12.70 0.88
CA MET A 48 -18.91 11.39 1.50
C MET A 48 -18.76 10.25 0.49
N SER A 49 -19.35 10.40 -0.70
CA SER A 49 -19.24 9.39 -1.76
C SER A 49 -17.78 9.16 -2.19
N ARG A 50 -17.01 10.24 -2.39
CA ARG A 50 -15.59 10.16 -2.76
C ARG A 50 -14.74 9.53 -1.66
N VAL A 51 -14.94 9.90 -0.40
CA VAL A 51 -14.20 9.30 0.72
C VAL A 51 -14.48 7.80 0.81
N GLN A 52 -15.75 7.38 0.62
CA GLN A 52 -16.12 5.97 0.63
C GLN A 52 -15.50 5.20 -0.55
N GLU A 53 -15.52 5.75 -1.74
CA GLU A 53 -14.95 5.14 -2.93
C GLU A 53 -13.42 5.01 -2.80
N ASN A 54 -12.73 6.10 -2.41
CA ASN A 54 -11.29 6.11 -2.23
C ASN A 54 -10.85 5.15 -1.12
N GLY A 55 -11.55 5.13 0.03
CA GLY A 55 -11.27 4.19 1.11
C GLY A 55 -11.41 2.74 0.66
N ARG A 56 -12.44 2.41 -0.12
CA ARG A 56 -12.65 1.08 -0.66
C ARG A 56 -11.53 0.68 -1.64
N PHE A 57 -11.16 1.55 -2.59
CA PHE A 57 -10.07 1.26 -3.52
C PHE A 57 -8.73 1.09 -2.81
N ALA A 58 -8.44 1.93 -1.83
CA ALA A 58 -7.21 1.80 -1.06
C ALA A 58 -7.12 0.46 -0.32
N ILE A 59 -8.22 0.03 0.31
CA ILE A 59 -8.31 -1.29 0.94
C ILE A 59 -8.14 -2.42 -0.09
N ASP A 60 -8.77 -2.34 -1.25
CA ASP A 60 -8.68 -3.38 -2.28
C ASP A 60 -7.23 -3.57 -2.79
N PHE A 61 -6.51 -2.48 -3.05
CA PHE A 61 -5.10 -2.55 -3.45
C PHE A 61 -4.23 -3.18 -2.38
N LEU A 62 -4.35 -2.71 -1.13
CA LEU A 62 -3.57 -3.23 0.00
C LEU A 62 -3.89 -4.71 0.28
N GLN A 63 -5.17 -5.09 0.28
CA GLN A 63 -5.58 -6.48 0.48
C GLN A 63 -5.04 -7.41 -0.59
N ARG A 64 -5.13 -6.99 -1.86
CA ARG A 64 -4.67 -7.79 -2.99
C ARG A 64 -3.19 -8.09 -2.86
N ASP A 65 -2.36 -7.07 -2.69
CA ASP A 65 -0.92 -7.24 -2.66
C ASP A 65 -0.44 -7.89 -1.35
N THR A 66 -1.10 -7.60 -0.21
CA THR A 66 -0.80 -8.27 1.06
C THR A 66 -1.11 -9.78 1.01
N ARG A 67 -2.18 -10.20 0.31
CA ARG A 67 -2.48 -11.62 0.13
C ARG A 67 -1.47 -12.35 -0.74
N MET A 68 -0.78 -11.62 -1.63
CA MET A 68 0.29 -12.18 -2.46
C MET A 68 1.60 -12.33 -1.71
N ALA A 69 1.81 -11.60 -0.62
CA ALA A 69 3.04 -11.68 0.14
C ALA A 69 3.35 -13.11 0.60
N GLY A 70 4.60 -13.53 0.42
CA GLY A 70 5.02 -14.90 0.69
C GLY A 70 4.59 -15.93 -0.35
N HIS A 71 4.03 -15.52 -1.49
CA HIS A 71 3.84 -16.42 -2.62
C HIS A 71 5.19 -16.69 -3.31
N PHE A 72 5.67 -17.92 -3.22
CA PHE A 72 6.91 -18.40 -3.84
C PHE A 72 6.66 -19.63 -4.73
N GLY A 73 5.53 -19.65 -5.44
CA GLY A 73 5.13 -20.78 -6.28
C GLY A 73 4.54 -21.92 -5.46
N CYS A 74 5.05 -23.15 -5.65
CA CYS A 74 4.61 -24.33 -4.91
C CYS A 74 5.11 -24.34 -3.46
N VAL A 75 6.21 -23.63 -3.18
CA VAL A 75 6.84 -23.59 -1.85
C VAL A 75 6.16 -22.56 -0.97
N ASN A 76 5.96 -22.92 0.28
CA ASN A 76 5.50 -22.05 1.35
C ASN A 76 6.69 -21.67 2.23
N ASP A 77 6.87 -20.39 2.55
CA ASP A 77 7.97 -19.90 3.37
C ASP A 77 7.95 -20.43 4.82
N GLN A 78 6.85 -21.01 5.27
CA GLN A 78 6.69 -21.60 6.59
C GLN A 78 6.84 -23.12 6.63
N SER A 79 6.49 -23.82 5.58
CA SER A 79 6.58 -25.29 5.56
C SER A 79 8.01 -25.81 5.77
N HIS A 80 9.00 -24.95 5.60
CA HIS A 80 10.42 -25.24 5.76
C HIS A 80 11.04 -24.69 7.05
N SER A 81 10.26 -24.04 7.91
CA SER A 81 10.79 -23.44 9.15
C SER A 81 11.28 -24.46 10.21
N LEU A 82 11.00 -25.74 10.00
CA LEU A 82 11.40 -26.84 10.92
C LEU A 82 12.63 -27.58 10.45
N ALA A 83 13.01 -27.51 9.23
CA ALA A 83 14.17 -28.19 8.68
C ALA A 83 14.96 -27.14 7.92
N ASP A 84 16.09 -26.70 8.46
CA ASP A 84 17.08 -25.85 7.82
C ASP A 84 16.51 -24.90 6.73
N PRO A 85 16.78 -23.60 6.67
CA PRO A 85 16.08 -22.58 5.86
C PRO A 85 16.13 -22.81 4.35
N ALA A 86 16.15 -24.04 3.89
CA ALA A 86 16.41 -24.46 2.52
C ALA A 86 15.29 -24.19 1.52
N GLY A 87 14.08 -23.78 1.97
CA GLY A 87 12.96 -23.62 1.05
C GLY A 87 13.08 -22.40 0.14
N ILE A 88 13.54 -21.26 0.67
CA ILE A 88 13.69 -20.01 -0.07
C ILE A 88 15.12 -19.53 0.04
N THR A 89 15.79 -19.47 -1.10
CA THR A 89 17.15 -18.95 -1.23
C THR A 89 17.17 -17.68 -2.07
N THR A 90 18.19 -16.86 -1.89
CA THR A 90 18.44 -15.70 -2.74
C THR A 90 19.90 -15.69 -3.15
N THR A 91 20.19 -15.10 -4.32
CA THR A 91 21.58 -14.92 -4.78
C THR A 91 22.14 -13.56 -4.38
N PHE A 92 21.41 -12.73 -3.60
CA PHE A 92 21.77 -11.34 -3.34
C PHE A 92 22.80 -11.15 -2.23
N ALA A 93 22.95 -12.13 -1.34
CA ALA A 93 23.92 -12.08 -0.26
C ALA A 93 24.28 -13.48 0.21
N SER A 94 25.42 -13.61 0.90
CA SER A 94 25.89 -14.87 1.49
C SER A 94 24.97 -15.38 2.60
N SER A 95 24.19 -14.50 3.20
CA SER A 95 23.07 -14.85 4.09
C SER A 95 21.91 -13.90 3.82
N PRO A 96 20.64 -14.31 4.03
CA PRO A 96 19.48 -13.45 3.83
C PRO A 96 19.57 -12.16 4.64
N ALA A 97 20.01 -12.22 5.88
CA ALA A 97 20.14 -11.04 6.74
C ALA A 97 21.15 -9.97 6.25
N ALA A 98 22.08 -10.34 5.36
CA ALA A 98 23.03 -9.41 4.77
C ALA A 98 22.51 -8.74 3.49
N ALA A 99 21.36 -9.16 2.96
CA ALA A 99 20.73 -8.50 1.82
C ALA A 99 20.21 -7.12 2.21
N VAL A 100 20.25 -6.17 1.26
CA VAL A 100 19.62 -4.85 1.44
C VAL A 100 18.09 -4.98 1.51
N ASP A 101 17.42 -4.08 2.22
CA ASP A 101 15.98 -4.12 2.50
C ASP A 101 15.07 -4.57 1.33
N PRO A 102 15.18 -4.00 0.11
CA PRO A 102 14.29 -4.39 -0.97
C PRO A 102 14.49 -5.84 -1.45
N LEU A 103 15.63 -6.46 -1.16
CA LEU A 103 15.99 -7.82 -1.60
C LEU A 103 15.86 -8.88 -0.49
N ARG A 104 15.33 -8.49 0.68
CA ARG A 104 15.06 -9.37 1.82
C ARG A 104 13.85 -10.28 1.57
N PHE A 105 13.92 -11.16 0.57
CA PHE A 105 12.81 -12.09 0.25
C PHE A 105 12.60 -13.18 1.35
N ASP A 106 13.52 -13.30 2.27
CA ASP A 106 13.37 -14.06 3.52
C ASP A 106 12.31 -13.46 4.47
N ILE A 107 11.97 -12.17 4.28
CA ILE A 107 10.91 -11.45 4.97
C ILE A 107 9.89 -11.00 3.94
N SER A 108 8.79 -11.73 3.79
CA SER A 108 7.77 -11.43 2.77
C SER A 108 6.90 -10.22 3.12
N ILE A 109 6.67 -9.99 4.41
CA ILE A 109 5.96 -8.82 4.93
C ILE A 109 6.82 -8.20 6.02
N GLN A 110 7.03 -6.90 5.93
CA GLN A 110 7.73 -6.11 6.92
C GLN A 110 7.00 -4.79 7.10
N GLY A 111 6.88 -4.32 8.32
CA GLY A 111 6.33 -3.02 8.63
C GLY A 111 7.35 -2.11 9.27
N TYR A 112 7.08 -0.81 9.20
CA TYR A 112 7.75 0.19 10.01
C TYR A 112 6.67 1.02 10.70
N GLU A 113 6.64 0.91 12.02
CA GLU A 113 5.72 1.64 12.88
C GLU A 113 6.15 3.09 12.99
N ALA A 114 5.23 4.01 12.79
CA ALA A 114 5.48 5.41 13.12
C ALA A 114 5.57 5.58 14.65
N GLU A 115 6.56 6.35 15.12
CA GLU A 115 6.71 6.58 16.56
C GLU A 115 5.48 7.29 17.14
N ASP A 116 5.12 6.93 18.36
CA ASP A 116 3.98 7.47 19.12
C ASP A 116 2.60 7.20 18.46
N THR A 117 2.46 6.05 17.75
CA THR A 117 1.18 5.65 17.14
C THR A 117 0.78 4.20 17.45
N ALA A 118 1.29 3.61 18.51
CA ALA A 118 0.85 2.30 18.98
C ALA A 118 -0.59 2.33 19.53
N PRO A 119 -1.29 1.19 19.60
CA PRO A 119 -2.62 1.11 20.20
C PRO A 119 -2.66 1.67 21.62
N GLY A 120 -3.58 2.63 21.86
CA GLY A 120 -3.71 3.39 23.11
C GLY A 120 -3.03 4.76 23.06
N GLU A 121 -2.25 5.06 22.05
CA GLU A 121 -1.64 6.38 21.84
C GLU A 121 -2.54 7.32 21.04
N ALA A 122 -2.18 8.61 21.01
CA ALA A 122 -2.95 9.66 20.36
C ALA A 122 -2.10 10.45 19.37
N LEU A 123 -2.58 10.55 18.14
CA LEU A 123 -1.97 11.31 17.05
C LEU A 123 -2.83 12.53 16.74
N THR A 124 -2.23 13.72 16.74
CA THR A 124 -2.89 14.94 16.24
C THR A 124 -2.42 15.21 14.82
N LEU A 125 -3.35 15.21 13.86
CA LEU A 125 -3.03 15.52 12.47
C LEU A 125 -2.76 17.02 12.30
N PRO A 126 -1.72 17.40 11.56
CA PRO A 126 -1.49 18.80 11.22
C PRO A 126 -2.56 19.28 10.23
N ALA A 127 -2.87 20.57 10.25
CA ALA A 127 -3.69 21.17 9.20
C ALA A 127 -2.99 21.01 7.85
N ILE A 128 -3.78 20.86 6.79
CA ILE A 128 -3.24 20.69 5.42
C ILE A 128 -2.37 21.89 5.05
N GLY A 129 -1.14 21.61 4.60
CA GLY A 129 -0.14 22.63 4.29
C GLY A 129 0.63 23.16 5.51
N ALA A 130 0.31 22.73 6.72
CA ALA A 130 1.15 22.99 7.88
C ALA A 130 2.37 22.05 7.87
N ALA A 131 3.47 22.53 8.45
CA ALA A 131 4.64 21.67 8.67
C ALA A 131 4.24 20.53 9.60
N ALA A 132 4.39 19.29 9.11
CA ALA A 132 4.16 18.13 9.93
C ALA A 132 5.24 18.03 11.02
N PRO A 133 4.90 17.61 12.24
CA PRO A 133 5.89 17.34 13.27
C PRO A 133 6.87 16.26 12.75
N ALA A 134 8.14 16.40 13.10
CA ALA A 134 9.11 15.36 12.81
C ALA A 134 8.71 14.11 13.62
N SER A 135 8.50 12.97 12.96
CA SER A 135 8.35 11.68 13.62
C SER A 135 9.34 10.69 13.04
N GLY A 136 9.79 9.76 13.86
CA GLY A 136 10.59 8.62 13.45
C GLY A 136 9.74 7.44 13.04
N TRP A 137 10.39 6.40 12.55
CA TRP A 137 9.79 5.10 12.30
C TRP A 137 10.68 4.03 12.94
N ALA A 138 10.08 3.22 13.79
CA ALA A 138 10.81 2.17 14.48
C ALA A 138 11.43 1.20 13.46
N GLY A 139 12.73 0.96 13.59
CA GLY A 139 13.50 0.08 12.71
C GLY A 139 13.88 0.66 11.34
N LEU A 140 13.35 1.83 10.95
CA LEU A 140 13.67 2.44 9.66
C LEU A 140 14.92 3.32 9.76
N SER A 141 16.03 2.85 9.20
CA SER A 141 17.26 3.66 9.13
C SER A 141 17.13 4.79 8.12
N ALA A 142 17.55 6.00 8.48
CA ALA A 142 17.47 7.20 7.62
C ALA A 142 18.16 7.04 6.25
N GLY A 143 19.21 6.21 6.17
CA GLY A 143 19.94 5.92 4.92
C GLY A 143 19.42 4.68 4.17
N SER A 144 18.35 4.03 4.61
CA SER A 144 17.83 2.84 3.94
C SER A 144 17.16 3.18 2.61
N PRO A 145 17.18 2.25 1.64
CA PRO A 145 16.45 2.43 0.38
C PRO A 145 14.95 2.71 0.57
N VAL A 146 14.32 2.10 1.58
CA VAL A 146 12.91 2.34 1.92
C VAL A 146 12.70 3.78 2.40
N ALA A 147 13.56 4.29 3.29
CA ALA A 147 13.47 5.67 3.76
C ALA A 147 13.59 6.68 2.61
N ALA A 148 14.49 6.43 1.67
CA ALA A 148 14.67 7.26 0.48
C ALA A 148 13.44 7.20 -0.46
N ALA A 149 12.90 6.00 -0.67
CA ALA A 149 11.72 5.78 -1.52
C ALA A 149 10.43 6.43 -0.96
N THR A 150 10.37 6.62 0.35
CA THR A 150 9.24 7.20 1.06
C THR A 150 9.51 8.61 1.60
N ALA A 151 10.35 9.39 0.91
CA ALA A 151 10.83 10.69 1.40
C ALA A 151 9.72 11.72 1.68
N ASN A 152 8.59 11.64 0.96
CA ASN A 152 7.41 12.51 1.14
C ASN A 152 6.33 11.91 2.05
N ARG A 153 6.67 10.88 2.85
CA ARG A 153 5.71 10.22 3.76
C ARG A 153 5.14 11.17 4.80
N VAL A 154 3.89 10.90 5.17
CA VAL A 154 3.20 11.63 6.23
C VAL A 154 3.67 11.12 7.59
N PRO A 155 4.09 12.00 8.53
CA PRO A 155 4.39 11.63 9.90
C PRO A 155 3.21 10.99 10.63
N GLY A 156 3.48 10.01 11.48
CA GLY A 156 2.44 9.27 12.20
C GLY A 156 1.66 8.27 11.34
N SER A 157 2.17 7.95 10.15
CA SER A 157 1.58 6.91 9.28
C SER A 157 2.59 5.80 9.03
N ASP A 158 2.16 4.56 9.17
CA ASP A 158 3.00 3.38 9.00
C ASP A 158 3.41 3.13 7.57
N ILE A 159 4.45 2.30 7.40
CA ILE A 159 4.96 1.86 6.10
C ILE A 159 4.86 0.35 6.02
N LEU A 160 4.38 -0.17 4.88
CA LEU A 160 4.24 -1.59 4.60
C LEU A 160 5.15 -2.00 3.44
N VAL A 161 5.99 -3.01 3.65
CA VAL A 161 6.85 -3.62 2.62
C VAL A 161 6.38 -5.03 2.34
N LEU A 162 6.19 -5.35 1.06
CA LEU A 162 5.69 -6.64 0.59
C LEU A 162 6.64 -7.24 -0.44
N ARG A 163 6.95 -8.53 -0.32
CA ARG A 163 7.81 -9.26 -1.26
C ARG A 163 7.18 -10.59 -1.61
N TYR A 164 7.14 -10.89 -2.90
CA TYR A 164 6.52 -12.11 -3.43
C TYR A 164 6.93 -12.39 -4.87
N LEU A 165 6.65 -13.57 -5.35
CA LEU A 165 6.66 -13.89 -6.78
C LEU A 165 5.29 -13.60 -7.39
N ALA A 166 5.26 -13.06 -8.59
CA ALA A 166 4.01 -12.76 -9.30
C ALA A 166 3.10 -14.00 -9.38
N PRO A 167 1.77 -13.83 -9.39
CA PRO A 167 0.84 -14.97 -9.31
C PRO A 167 0.91 -15.91 -10.53
N GLU A 168 1.33 -15.39 -11.68
CA GLU A 168 1.42 -16.16 -12.90
C GLU A 168 2.88 -16.43 -13.26
N GLY A 169 3.24 -17.69 -13.34
CA GLY A 169 4.55 -18.16 -13.76
C GLY A 169 4.54 -18.83 -15.11
N VAL A 170 5.72 -19.13 -15.62
CA VAL A 170 5.92 -19.80 -16.89
C VAL A 170 6.80 -21.03 -16.68
N PRO A 171 6.37 -22.23 -17.10
CA PRO A 171 7.15 -23.44 -16.95
C PRO A 171 8.51 -23.35 -17.66
N VAL A 172 9.55 -23.83 -16.99
CA VAL A 172 10.89 -23.97 -17.54
C VAL A 172 10.94 -25.18 -18.43
N THR A 173 11.30 -25.02 -19.72
CA THR A 173 11.41 -26.11 -20.69
C THR A 173 12.78 -26.76 -20.71
N SER A 174 13.83 -25.96 -20.49
CA SER A 174 15.21 -26.46 -20.34
C SER A 174 16.03 -25.51 -19.51
N ILE A 175 17.07 -26.08 -18.86
CA ILE A 175 18.03 -25.32 -18.06
C ILE A 175 19.40 -25.57 -18.71
N GLY A 176 20.04 -24.48 -19.14
CA GLY A 176 21.37 -24.48 -19.71
C GLY A 176 22.32 -23.64 -18.86
N GLY A 177 23.53 -23.41 -19.37
CA GLY A 177 24.57 -22.64 -18.69
C GLY A 177 25.56 -23.51 -17.91
N ALA A 178 26.65 -22.92 -17.44
CA ALA A 178 27.70 -23.63 -16.71
C ALA A 178 27.51 -23.45 -15.20
N GLY A 179 27.25 -24.54 -14.51
CA GLY A 179 27.32 -24.61 -13.06
C GLY A 179 26.38 -23.61 -12.36
N GLU A 180 26.94 -22.72 -11.59
CA GLU A 180 26.27 -21.80 -10.70
C GLU A 180 25.63 -20.58 -11.41
N ARG A 181 25.68 -20.56 -12.76
CA ARG A 181 25.11 -19.46 -13.60
C ARG A 181 24.16 -20.01 -14.65
N PRO A 182 23.00 -20.51 -14.25
CA PRO A 182 22.05 -21.12 -15.16
C PRO A 182 21.42 -20.12 -16.11
N SER A 183 20.94 -20.66 -17.23
CA SER A 183 19.98 -20.01 -18.11
C SER A 183 18.72 -20.85 -18.17
N PHE A 184 17.57 -20.19 -18.15
CA PHE A 184 16.26 -20.82 -18.12
C PHE A 184 15.55 -20.55 -19.44
N ALA A 185 15.28 -21.60 -20.20
CA ALA A 185 14.47 -21.51 -21.40
C ALA A 185 12.99 -21.79 -21.07
N PHE A 186 12.11 -21.11 -21.78
CA PHE A 186 10.66 -21.23 -21.63
C PHE A 186 9.95 -20.91 -22.95
N ASP A 187 8.65 -21.12 -23.05
CA ASP A 187 7.89 -20.73 -24.24
C ASP A 187 7.86 -19.21 -24.39
N GLY A 188 8.54 -18.72 -25.45
CA GLY A 188 8.68 -17.28 -25.72
C GLY A 188 7.35 -16.55 -25.94
N SER A 189 6.29 -17.26 -26.37
CA SER A 189 4.96 -16.68 -26.52
C SER A 189 4.38 -16.22 -25.16
N ARG A 190 4.85 -16.77 -24.06
CA ARG A 190 4.45 -16.43 -22.70
C ARG A 190 5.28 -15.30 -22.06
N TRP A 191 6.16 -14.66 -22.79
CA TRP A 191 6.96 -13.55 -22.28
C TRP A 191 6.12 -12.43 -21.66
N ASN A 192 4.98 -12.09 -22.26
CA ASN A 192 4.09 -11.06 -21.72
C ASN A 192 3.48 -11.44 -20.36
N VAL A 193 3.24 -12.72 -20.12
CA VAL A 193 2.80 -13.23 -18.81
C VAL A 193 3.93 -13.07 -17.81
N LEU A 194 5.14 -13.53 -18.14
CA LEU A 194 6.28 -13.51 -17.22
C LEU A 194 6.70 -12.08 -16.87
N ARG A 195 6.73 -11.14 -17.81
CA ARG A 195 7.08 -9.75 -17.52
C ARG A 195 6.00 -9.00 -16.74
N SER A 196 4.74 -9.47 -16.77
CA SER A 196 3.62 -8.96 -15.96
C SER A 196 3.53 -7.41 -15.97
N GLY A 197 3.56 -6.80 -17.17
CA GLY A 197 3.42 -5.37 -17.37
C GLY A 197 4.68 -4.51 -17.13
N VAL A 198 5.82 -5.12 -16.80
CA VAL A 198 7.11 -4.41 -16.69
C VAL A 198 7.88 -4.54 -18.00
N ASP A 199 8.41 -3.44 -18.54
CA ASP A 199 9.02 -3.45 -19.87
C ASP A 199 10.33 -4.24 -19.94
N ASN A 200 11.21 -4.10 -18.97
CA ASN A 200 12.50 -4.78 -18.95
C ASN A 200 12.81 -5.30 -17.53
N PRO A 201 12.08 -6.33 -17.07
CA PRO A 201 12.28 -6.85 -15.72
C PRO A 201 13.61 -7.59 -15.60
N GLY A 202 14.32 -7.36 -14.51
CA GLY A 202 15.59 -8.04 -14.21
C GLY A 202 15.52 -8.89 -12.91
N LEU A 203 14.42 -8.83 -12.15
CA LEU A 203 14.27 -9.57 -10.90
C LEU A 203 13.28 -10.71 -11.08
N PHE A 204 13.76 -11.95 -10.85
CA PHE A 204 13.00 -13.16 -11.06
C PHE A 204 13.14 -14.14 -9.90
N GLY A 205 12.22 -15.08 -9.85
CA GLY A 205 12.34 -16.29 -9.04
C GLY A 205 12.08 -17.52 -9.89
N VAL A 206 12.78 -18.59 -9.60
CA VAL A 206 12.48 -19.92 -10.11
C VAL A 206 12.07 -20.77 -8.91
N ALA A 207 11.01 -21.53 -9.03
CA ALA A 207 10.48 -22.34 -7.95
C ALA A 207 10.00 -23.71 -8.47
N ASP A 208 10.15 -24.72 -7.63
CA ASP A 208 9.46 -26.00 -7.71
C ASP A 208 8.81 -26.32 -6.36
N CYS A 209 8.40 -27.56 -6.10
CA CYS A 209 7.80 -27.90 -4.79
C CYS A 209 8.82 -28.20 -3.69
N LEU A 210 10.12 -28.12 -3.98
CA LEU A 210 11.20 -28.34 -3.00
C LEU A 210 11.84 -27.02 -2.56
N GLY A 211 11.87 -26.00 -3.43
CA GLY A 211 12.49 -24.73 -3.12
C GLY A 211 12.18 -23.64 -4.14
N ALA A 212 12.55 -22.43 -3.77
CA ALA A 212 12.51 -21.25 -4.63
C ALA A 212 13.83 -20.49 -4.50
N THR A 213 14.31 -19.95 -5.62
CA THR A 213 15.48 -19.06 -5.62
C THR A 213 15.13 -17.76 -6.32
N VAL A 214 15.37 -16.64 -5.64
CA VAL A 214 15.22 -15.29 -6.18
C VAL A 214 16.57 -14.77 -6.63
N PHE A 215 16.62 -14.21 -7.85
CA PHE A 215 17.87 -13.83 -8.50
C PHE A 215 17.70 -12.64 -9.45
N GLN A 216 18.81 -11.99 -9.77
CA GLN A 216 18.88 -11.03 -10.84
C GLN A 216 19.27 -11.71 -12.16
N ALA A 217 18.54 -11.43 -13.21
CA ALA A 217 18.94 -11.82 -14.56
C ALA A 217 20.02 -10.88 -15.11
N SER A 218 21.00 -11.43 -15.82
CA SER A 218 21.98 -10.65 -16.61
C SER A 218 21.40 -10.27 -17.98
N THR A 219 20.62 -11.16 -18.57
CA THR A 219 19.91 -10.93 -19.84
C THR A 219 18.52 -11.55 -19.78
N THR A 220 17.57 -10.90 -20.42
CA THR A 220 16.17 -11.34 -20.52
C THR A 220 15.63 -11.15 -21.91
N GLY A 221 14.70 -12.00 -22.31
CA GLY A 221 14.00 -11.88 -23.58
C GLY A 221 12.97 -13.01 -23.77
N PRO A 222 12.17 -12.92 -24.84
CA PRO A 222 11.23 -13.98 -25.16
C PRO A 222 11.96 -15.33 -25.32
N GLY A 223 11.61 -16.28 -24.46
CA GLY A 223 12.12 -17.65 -24.49
C GLY A 223 13.37 -17.92 -23.65
N ASN A 224 14.05 -16.92 -23.10
CA ASN A 224 15.24 -17.17 -22.27
C ASN A 224 15.49 -16.08 -21.24
N ILE A 225 15.92 -16.52 -20.05
CA ILE A 225 16.46 -15.67 -18.97
C ILE A 225 17.79 -16.28 -18.53
N SER A 226 18.84 -15.46 -18.46
CA SER A 226 20.18 -15.93 -18.12
C SER A 226 20.77 -15.17 -16.93
N THR A 227 21.56 -15.88 -16.13
CA THR A 227 22.40 -15.32 -15.07
C THR A 227 23.89 -15.32 -15.45
N ALA A 228 24.26 -15.71 -16.68
CA ALA A 228 25.65 -15.94 -17.09
C ALA A 228 26.49 -14.68 -17.27
N GLY A 229 25.87 -13.50 -17.38
CA GLY A 229 26.57 -12.21 -17.54
C GLY A 229 26.68 -11.42 -16.24
N ALA A 230 26.97 -10.13 -16.37
CA ALA A 230 26.99 -9.21 -15.23
C ALA A 230 25.60 -9.12 -14.59
N ALA A 231 25.54 -9.39 -13.31
CA ALA A 231 24.34 -9.31 -12.48
C ALA A 231 24.74 -8.74 -11.11
N PRO A 232 24.94 -7.41 -11.00
CA PRO A 232 25.62 -6.78 -9.87
C PRO A 232 24.90 -6.94 -8.54
N LEU A 233 23.61 -7.28 -8.55
CA LEU A 233 22.89 -7.57 -7.31
C LEU A 233 23.14 -8.99 -6.78
N ASN A 234 23.53 -9.95 -7.64
CA ASN A 234 23.84 -11.30 -7.20
C ASN A 234 25.22 -11.29 -6.50
N ALA A 235 25.23 -11.43 -5.19
CA ALA A 235 26.43 -11.50 -4.37
C ALA A 235 26.97 -12.94 -4.24
N VAL A 236 26.13 -13.95 -4.49
CA VAL A 236 26.46 -15.37 -4.50
C VAL A 236 26.02 -16.02 -5.79
N ASP A 237 26.70 -17.11 -6.15
CA ASP A 237 26.31 -17.91 -7.31
C ASP A 237 25.08 -18.78 -7.02
N PHE A 238 24.42 -19.23 -8.08
CA PHE A 238 23.20 -20.02 -8.02
C PHE A 238 23.57 -21.47 -7.59
N THR A 239 23.09 -21.89 -6.43
CA THR A 239 23.43 -23.20 -5.87
C THR A 239 22.29 -24.23 -5.95
N ALA A 240 21.04 -23.75 -6.12
CA ALA A 240 19.88 -24.63 -6.18
C ALA A 240 19.78 -25.34 -7.54
N VAL A 241 19.38 -26.60 -7.51
CA VAL A 241 19.17 -27.43 -8.70
C VAL A 241 17.69 -27.58 -8.96
N PHE A 242 17.25 -27.18 -10.12
CA PHE A 242 15.86 -27.30 -10.58
C PHE A 242 15.74 -28.29 -11.73
N THR A 243 14.60 -28.95 -11.84
CA THR A 243 14.33 -29.91 -12.91
C THR A 243 13.45 -29.26 -13.99
N PRO A 244 13.87 -29.28 -15.27
CA PRO A 244 13.02 -28.83 -16.36
C PRO A 244 11.66 -29.53 -16.37
N GLY A 245 10.58 -28.79 -16.64
CA GLY A 245 9.22 -29.30 -16.62
C GLY A 245 8.56 -29.35 -15.23
N GLN A 246 9.33 -29.28 -14.15
CA GLN A 246 8.84 -29.15 -12.77
C GLN A 246 9.02 -27.72 -12.24
N ALA A 247 10.05 -27.05 -12.68
CA ALA A 247 10.35 -25.69 -12.28
C ALA A 247 9.51 -24.68 -13.07
N VAL A 248 9.12 -23.61 -12.40
CA VAL A 248 8.35 -22.48 -12.94
C VAL A 248 9.09 -21.20 -12.67
N LEU A 249 9.22 -20.36 -13.69
CA LEU A 249 9.76 -19.00 -13.59
C LEU A 249 8.66 -18.01 -13.26
N TYR A 250 8.97 -17.09 -12.38
CA TYR A 250 8.11 -15.98 -11.97
C TYR A 250 8.88 -14.66 -11.98
N ARG A 251 8.20 -13.56 -12.18
CA ARG A 251 8.77 -12.27 -11.87
C ARG A 251 8.71 -12.03 -10.35
N ALA A 252 9.79 -11.55 -9.76
CA ALA A 252 9.83 -11.21 -8.34
C ALA A 252 9.44 -9.74 -8.13
N GLU A 253 8.70 -9.46 -7.07
CA GLU A 253 8.20 -8.15 -6.67
C GLU A 253 8.67 -7.78 -5.28
N SER A 254 9.13 -6.54 -5.13
CA SER A 254 9.35 -5.89 -3.85
C SER A 254 8.68 -4.52 -3.89
N LEU A 255 7.67 -4.34 -3.06
CA LEU A 255 6.78 -3.18 -3.04
C LEU A 255 6.81 -2.49 -1.69
N VAL A 256 6.70 -1.18 -1.69
CA VAL A 256 6.49 -0.37 -0.48
C VAL A 256 5.20 0.42 -0.62
N TYR A 257 4.35 0.34 0.39
CA TYR A 257 3.14 1.15 0.54
C TYR A 257 3.31 2.14 1.68
N PHE A 258 2.92 3.37 1.47
CA PHE A 258 2.95 4.43 2.47
C PHE A 258 1.94 5.53 2.13
N VAL A 259 1.58 6.34 3.13
CA VAL A 259 0.83 7.57 2.91
C VAL A 259 1.81 8.73 2.76
N GLY A 260 1.66 9.51 1.72
CA GLY A 260 2.57 10.61 1.40
C GLY A 260 1.84 11.89 0.99
N PHE A 261 2.54 13.02 1.08
CA PHE A 261 2.05 14.29 0.57
C PHE A 261 2.03 14.28 -0.96
N ASN A 262 0.92 14.73 -1.56
CA ASN A 262 0.81 14.86 -3.01
C ASN A 262 1.08 16.32 -3.47
N GLY A 263 1.29 16.50 -4.77
CA GLY A 263 1.59 17.82 -5.35
C GLY A 263 0.39 18.79 -5.35
N ARG A 264 -0.78 18.36 -4.87
CA ARG A 264 -2.02 19.15 -4.82
C ARG A 264 -2.32 19.72 -3.43
N GLY A 265 -1.39 19.55 -2.48
CA GLY A 265 -1.53 20.01 -1.10
C GLY A 265 -2.38 19.09 -0.22
N GLY A 266 -2.66 17.87 -0.66
CA GLY A 266 -3.31 16.81 0.12
C GLY A 266 -2.37 15.64 0.35
N THR A 267 -2.97 14.51 0.70
CA THR A 267 -2.28 13.25 0.96
C THR A 267 -2.87 12.13 0.13
N SER A 268 -2.07 11.11 -0.15
CA SER A 268 -2.48 9.96 -0.96
C SER A 268 -1.79 8.69 -0.49
N LEU A 269 -2.41 7.55 -0.76
CA LEU A 269 -1.75 6.25 -0.67
C LEU A 269 -0.83 6.10 -1.89
N TYR A 270 0.45 5.85 -1.62
CA TYR A 270 1.46 5.60 -2.64
C TYR A 270 1.94 4.16 -2.60
N ARG A 271 2.35 3.69 -3.77
CA ARG A 271 3.10 2.45 -3.94
C ARG A 271 4.41 2.74 -4.65
N VAL A 272 5.50 2.14 -4.19
CA VAL A 272 6.80 2.17 -4.87
C VAL A 272 7.24 0.75 -5.15
N ARG A 273 7.66 0.50 -6.39
CA ARG A 273 8.22 -0.79 -6.79
C ARG A 273 9.73 -0.70 -6.85
N TYR A 274 10.40 -1.71 -6.32
CA TYR A 274 11.84 -1.87 -6.55
C TYR A 274 12.07 -2.36 -7.98
N GLY A 275 12.63 -1.51 -8.81
CA GLY A 275 12.91 -1.79 -10.21
C GLY A 275 14.33 -2.32 -10.38
N VAL A 276 14.44 -3.44 -11.10
CA VAL A 276 15.71 -4.02 -11.50
C VAL A 276 15.65 -4.26 -12.99
N THR A 277 16.65 -3.77 -13.72
CA THR A 277 16.85 -4.12 -15.12
C THR A 277 17.95 -5.17 -15.26
N PRO A 278 17.96 -5.99 -16.31
CA PRO A 278 18.98 -7.02 -16.51
C PRO A 278 20.39 -6.42 -16.51
N GLY A 279 21.27 -7.01 -15.71
CA GLY A 279 22.67 -6.61 -15.64
C GLY A 279 22.97 -5.25 -15.00
N ALA A 280 22.00 -4.56 -14.42
CA ALA A 280 22.19 -3.25 -13.79
C ALA A 280 21.81 -3.25 -12.30
N ALA A 281 22.28 -2.24 -11.56
CA ALA A 281 21.86 -2.04 -10.18
C ALA A 281 20.37 -1.76 -10.11
N GLY A 282 19.72 -2.24 -9.04
CA GLY A 282 18.33 -1.94 -8.77
C GLY A 282 18.16 -0.64 -7.99
N ALA A 283 16.99 -0.04 -8.12
CA ALA A 283 16.56 1.10 -7.33
C ALA A 283 15.04 1.10 -7.17
N TYR A 284 14.54 1.76 -6.14
CA TYR A 284 13.13 2.10 -6.08
C TYR A 284 12.78 3.09 -7.20
N GLY A 285 11.70 2.81 -7.92
CA GLY A 285 11.16 3.69 -8.95
C GLY A 285 10.48 4.94 -8.37
N ALA A 286 9.80 5.69 -9.23
CA ALA A 286 8.96 6.77 -8.79
C ALA A 286 7.78 6.25 -7.96
N ALA A 287 7.37 7.02 -6.95
CA ALA A 287 6.18 6.72 -6.18
C ALA A 287 4.93 6.85 -7.07
N GLU A 288 4.19 5.77 -7.19
CA GLU A 288 2.93 5.70 -7.92
C GLU A 288 1.79 6.08 -6.98
N GLU A 289 1.06 7.13 -7.30
CA GLU A 289 -0.12 7.53 -6.54
C GLU A 289 -1.27 6.55 -6.84
N MET A 290 -1.65 5.78 -5.84
CA MET A 290 -2.68 4.75 -5.97
C MET A 290 -4.08 5.31 -5.71
N VAL A 291 -4.25 6.05 -4.62
CA VAL A 291 -5.54 6.59 -4.21
C VAL A 291 -5.33 7.91 -3.48
N GLU A 292 -6.01 8.95 -3.95
CA GLU A 292 -6.04 10.28 -3.32
C GLU A 292 -6.93 10.30 -2.07
N GLY A 293 -6.64 11.19 -1.14
CA GLY A 293 -7.47 11.40 0.04
C GLY A 293 -7.33 10.31 1.10
N ILE A 294 -6.19 9.64 1.18
CA ILE A 294 -5.79 8.81 2.33
C ILE A 294 -4.81 9.63 3.16
N GLU A 295 -5.17 9.91 4.40
CA GLU A 295 -4.44 10.83 5.28
C GLU A 295 -3.55 10.12 6.29
N ASN A 296 -3.93 8.90 6.69
CA ASN A 296 -3.17 8.09 7.62
C ASN A 296 -3.38 6.60 7.36
N MET A 297 -2.37 5.80 7.63
CA MET A 297 -2.39 4.33 7.61
C MET A 297 -1.78 3.82 8.91
N GLN A 298 -2.51 2.93 9.59
CA GLN A 298 -2.07 2.21 10.78
C GLN A 298 -2.09 0.72 10.50
N LEU A 299 -1.12 0.00 11.00
CA LEU A 299 -0.93 -1.42 10.77
C LEU A 299 -0.77 -2.18 12.09
N LEU A 300 -1.47 -3.29 12.22
CA LEU A 300 -1.22 -4.25 13.29
C LEU A 300 -0.97 -5.63 12.70
N TYR A 301 -0.05 -6.34 13.32
CA TYR A 301 0.42 -7.63 12.86
C TYR A 301 0.00 -8.71 13.85
N GLY A 302 -0.66 -9.75 13.34
CA GLY A 302 -1.05 -10.90 14.14
C GLY A 302 -0.05 -12.03 13.97
N PHE A 303 0.65 -12.35 15.06
CA PHE A 303 1.66 -13.40 15.09
C PHE A 303 1.13 -14.67 15.75
N ASP A 304 1.79 -15.80 15.41
CA ASP A 304 1.55 -17.08 16.05
C ASP A 304 1.81 -16.98 17.56
N ARG A 305 1.05 -17.76 18.32
CA ARG A 305 1.24 -17.88 19.77
C ARG A 305 2.66 -18.30 20.14
N GLU A 306 3.26 -19.18 19.36
CA GLU A 306 4.63 -19.62 19.54
C GLU A 306 5.59 -18.78 18.68
N MET A 307 6.37 -17.93 19.33
CA MET A 307 7.38 -17.08 18.68
C MET A 307 8.79 -17.66 18.74
N ASP A 308 9.00 -18.76 19.49
CA ASP A 308 10.28 -19.44 19.54
C ASP A 308 10.55 -20.18 18.22
N SER A 309 11.54 -19.72 17.47
CA SER A 309 11.89 -20.26 16.15
C SER A 309 12.38 -21.73 16.22
N SER A 310 12.81 -22.22 17.39
CA SER A 310 13.19 -23.60 17.60
C SER A 310 12.00 -24.57 17.71
N LYS A 311 10.78 -24.04 17.85
CA LYS A 311 9.55 -24.81 17.94
C LYS A 311 8.68 -24.66 16.71
N PRO A 312 7.87 -25.65 16.37
CA PRO A 312 6.90 -25.51 15.28
C PRO A 312 5.87 -24.44 15.63
N PRO A 313 5.42 -23.65 14.65
CA PRO A 313 4.31 -22.75 14.84
C PRO A 313 3.02 -23.53 15.10
N THR A 314 2.14 -22.91 15.90
CA THR A 314 0.89 -23.53 16.33
C THR A 314 -0.26 -23.30 15.35
N GLY A 315 -0.14 -22.30 14.45
CA GLY A 315 -1.22 -21.84 13.58
C GLY A 315 -2.29 -20.98 14.30
N TYR A 316 -2.15 -20.79 15.62
CA TYR A 316 -3.04 -19.93 16.39
C TYR A 316 -2.50 -18.51 16.47
N ILE A 317 -3.18 -17.58 15.82
CA ILE A 317 -2.82 -16.17 15.81
C ILE A 317 -3.55 -15.48 16.97
N ASP A 318 -2.86 -15.25 18.07
CA ASP A 318 -3.43 -14.61 19.27
C ASP A 318 -2.63 -13.40 19.78
N ARG A 319 -1.52 -13.06 19.13
CA ARG A 319 -0.70 -11.89 19.45
C ARG A 319 -0.89 -10.84 18.39
N GLN A 320 -1.49 -9.72 18.75
CA GLN A 320 -1.56 -8.53 17.90
C GLN A 320 -0.59 -7.48 18.42
N MET A 321 0.28 -7.00 17.58
CA MET A 321 1.30 -6.01 17.92
C MET A 321 1.65 -5.12 16.72
N VAL A 322 2.30 -4.02 17.00
CA VAL A 322 2.90 -3.13 16.00
C VAL A 322 4.04 -3.81 15.25
N ALA A 323 4.61 -3.15 14.26
CA ALA A 323 5.73 -3.68 13.51
C ALA A 323 6.91 -4.06 14.43
N LEU A 324 7.54 -5.20 14.14
CA LEU A 324 8.72 -5.65 14.86
C LEU A 324 9.89 -4.70 14.62
N SER A 325 10.66 -4.43 15.67
CA SER A 325 11.83 -3.55 15.61
C SER A 325 12.96 -4.05 16.51
N GLY A 326 14.16 -3.53 16.31
CA GLY A 326 15.33 -3.86 17.12
C GLY A 326 15.70 -5.36 17.07
N ALA A 327 15.82 -6.00 18.21
CA ALA A 327 16.21 -7.41 18.32
C ALA A 327 15.13 -8.37 17.79
N ASP A 328 13.87 -7.95 17.77
CA ASP A 328 12.75 -8.77 17.32
C ASP A 328 12.53 -8.69 15.79
N ASP A 329 13.13 -7.73 15.08
CA ASP A 329 13.05 -7.59 13.62
C ASP A 329 13.93 -8.64 12.91
N THR A 330 13.54 -9.88 13.03
CA THR A 330 14.22 -11.03 12.43
C THR A 330 13.32 -11.74 11.42
N ALA A 331 13.93 -12.43 10.44
CA ALA A 331 13.18 -13.22 9.47
C ALA A 331 12.35 -14.31 10.16
N ASP A 332 12.88 -14.94 11.18
CA ASP A 332 12.20 -16.02 11.92
C ASP A 332 10.94 -15.50 12.61
N ASN A 333 11.02 -14.32 13.22
CA ASN A 333 9.86 -13.71 13.84
C ASN A 333 8.82 -13.26 12.79
N TRP A 334 9.25 -12.60 11.70
CA TRP A 334 8.35 -12.22 10.63
C TRP A 334 7.68 -13.41 9.94
N ARG A 335 8.33 -14.57 9.89
CA ARG A 335 7.70 -15.80 9.38
C ARG A 335 6.55 -16.30 10.25
N ARG A 336 6.44 -15.86 11.50
CA ARG A 336 5.33 -16.19 12.41
C ARG A 336 4.07 -15.34 12.20
N LEU A 337 4.13 -14.40 11.28
CA LEU A 337 3.00 -13.55 10.92
C LEU A 337 1.92 -14.33 10.18
N GLY A 338 0.68 -14.32 10.68
CA GLY A 338 -0.47 -14.99 10.04
C GLY A 338 -1.53 -14.02 9.52
N LEU A 339 -1.58 -12.79 10.02
CA LEU A 339 -2.52 -11.76 9.54
C LEU A 339 -1.95 -10.35 9.66
N VAL A 340 -2.44 -9.46 8.82
CA VAL A 340 -2.21 -8.01 8.89
C VAL A 340 -3.55 -7.31 9.01
N GLN A 341 -3.68 -6.44 10.00
CA GLN A 341 -4.80 -5.50 10.11
C GLN A 341 -4.35 -4.16 9.54
N ILE A 342 -5.21 -3.59 8.72
CA ILE A 342 -4.94 -2.33 8.02
C ILE A 342 -6.05 -1.37 8.39
N GLY A 343 -5.70 -0.23 8.95
CA GLY A 343 -6.58 0.88 9.24
C GLY A 343 -6.19 2.10 8.41
N LEU A 344 -7.13 2.68 7.68
CA LEU A 344 -6.94 3.86 6.87
C LEU A 344 -7.86 4.97 7.33
N LEU A 345 -7.36 6.19 7.38
CA LEU A 345 -8.16 7.39 7.54
C LEU A 345 -8.30 8.06 6.16
N GLY A 346 -9.51 8.04 5.62
CA GLY A 346 -9.85 8.75 4.39
C GLY A 346 -10.32 10.17 4.69
N VAL A 347 -10.03 11.12 3.79
CA VAL A 347 -10.37 12.55 3.91
C VAL A 347 -10.97 13.07 2.62
N SER A 348 -11.95 13.98 2.70
CA SER A 348 -12.51 14.66 1.53
C SER A 348 -11.52 15.67 0.95
N ASP A 349 -11.56 15.89 -0.37
CA ASP A 349 -10.70 16.83 -1.10
C ASP A 349 -10.96 18.29 -0.69
N ARG A 350 -12.15 18.59 -0.20
CA ARG A 350 -12.57 19.95 0.17
C ARG A 350 -13.31 19.94 1.51
N ALA A 351 -13.37 21.11 2.13
CA ALA A 351 -14.24 21.34 3.26
C ALA A 351 -15.71 21.10 2.83
N THR A 352 -16.40 20.24 3.57
CA THR A 352 -17.80 19.86 3.29
C THR A 352 -18.74 20.34 4.37
N ALA A 353 -18.22 20.62 5.58
CA ALA A 353 -19.00 21.11 6.70
C ALA A 353 -19.10 22.65 6.70
N SER A 354 -20.28 23.17 6.96
CA SER A 354 -20.49 24.62 7.14
C SER A 354 -20.00 25.12 8.50
N GLN A 355 -19.79 24.21 9.46
CA GLN A 355 -19.13 24.46 10.73
C GLN A 355 -18.12 23.34 10.96
N PRO A 356 -16.82 23.65 11.16
CA PRO A 356 -15.81 22.68 11.49
C PRO A 356 -16.11 22.02 12.85
N GLU A 357 -15.97 20.70 12.93
CA GLU A 357 -16.00 19.97 14.19
C GLU A 357 -14.59 19.93 14.78
N VAL A 358 -14.29 20.92 15.60
CA VAL A 358 -12.96 21.05 16.24
C VAL A 358 -12.72 19.85 17.16
N GLY A 359 -11.55 19.20 17.00
CA GLY A 359 -11.10 18.15 17.91
C GLY A 359 -11.87 16.85 17.81
N ARG A 360 -12.58 16.59 16.69
CA ARG A 360 -13.20 15.30 16.48
C ARG A 360 -12.14 14.19 16.39
N GLU A 361 -12.40 13.13 17.13
CA GLU A 361 -11.51 11.98 17.23
C GLU A 361 -12.01 10.83 16.34
N HIS A 362 -11.06 10.15 15.73
CA HIS A 362 -11.26 8.92 14.96
C HIS A 362 -10.37 7.84 15.55
N VAL A 363 -10.88 6.63 15.72
CA VAL A 363 -10.09 5.52 16.26
C VAL A 363 -9.76 4.57 15.11
N SER A 364 -8.46 4.39 14.84
CA SER A 364 -7.94 3.46 13.84
C SER A 364 -7.01 2.45 14.52
N LEU A 365 -7.40 1.18 14.54
CA LEU A 365 -6.66 0.08 15.17
C LEU A 365 -6.16 0.38 16.60
N GLY A 366 -6.96 1.12 17.38
CA GLY A 366 -6.62 1.50 18.74
C GLY A 366 -5.86 2.81 18.91
N VAL A 367 -5.44 3.43 17.81
CA VAL A 367 -4.83 4.77 17.81
C VAL A 367 -5.94 5.83 17.73
N THR A 368 -5.91 6.80 18.65
CA THR A 368 -6.85 7.92 18.63
C THR A 368 -6.29 9.05 17.77
N ILE A 369 -6.92 9.33 16.64
CA ILE A 369 -6.49 10.34 15.67
C ILE A 369 -7.38 11.56 15.80
N THR A 370 -6.82 12.69 16.25
CA THR A 370 -7.52 13.97 16.37
C THR A 370 -7.38 14.77 15.07
N GLN A 371 -8.52 15.12 14.46
CA GLN A 371 -8.53 15.87 13.20
C GLN A 371 -8.28 17.37 13.41
N PRO A 372 -7.66 18.06 12.42
CA PRO A 372 -7.57 19.51 12.40
C PRO A 372 -8.94 20.15 12.12
N ASP A 373 -9.05 21.43 12.48
CA ASP A 373 -10.23 22.26 12.18
C ASP A 373 -10.19 22.80 10.75
N ASP A 374 -10.46 21.95 9.78
CA ASP A 374 -10.40 22.26 8.35
C ASP A 374 -11.73 22.05 7.61
N GLY A 375 -12.78 21.66 8.33
CA GLY A 375 -14.11 21.41 7.77
C GLY A 375 -14.19 20.23 6.81
N ARG A 376 -13.17 19.38 6.72
CA ARG A 376 -13.17 18.20 5.85
C ARG A 376 -13.83 17.01 6.54
N LEU A 377 -14.50 16.21 5.72
CA LEU A 377 -15.05 14.94 6.17
C LEU A 377 -13.96 13.88 6.24
N ARG A 378 -13.95 13.12 7.35
CA ARG A 378 -13.05 11.98 7.54
C ARG A 378 -13.82 10.73 7.88
N ALA A 379 -13.32 9.58 7.42
CA ALA A 379 -13.86 8.27 7.75
C ALA A 379 -12.75 7.23 7.89
N VAL A 380 -12.90 6.34 8.86
CA VAL A 380 -11.97 5.23 9.10
C VAL A 380 -12.46 3.99 8.36
N TYR A 381 -11.53 3.32 7.67
CA TYR A 381 -11.72 2.05 6.99
C TYR A 381 -10.76 1.03 7.59
N GLN A 382 -11.28 -0.11 7.99
CA GLN A 382 -10.45 -1.15 8.60
C GLN A 382 -10.70 -2.49 7.92
N THR A 383 -9.64 -3.28 7.79
CA THR A 383 -9.72 -4.63 7.26
C THR A 383 -8.68 -5.53 7.89
N THR A 384 -8.96 -6.82 7.90
CA THR A 384 -8.01 -7.86 8.30
C THR A 384 -7.71 -8.76 7.11
N VAL A 385 -6.43 -8.95 6.84
CA VAL A 385 -5.94 -9.76 5.73
C VAL A 385 -5.19 -10.96 6.30
N ALA A 386 -5.74 -12.15 6.12
CA ALA A 386 -5.03 -13.38 6.44
C ALA A 386 -3.98 -13.67 5.36
N VAL A 387 -2.76 -13.95 5.78
CA VAL A 387 -1.64 -14.29 4.90
C VAL A 387 -1.66 -15.78 4.63
N ARG A 388 -2.44 -16.18 3.62
CA ARG A 388 -2.71 -17.61 3.33
C ARG A 388 -1.48 -18.40 2.92
N ASN A 389 -0.51 -17.74 2.27
CA ASN A 389 0.74 -18.40 1.85
C ASN A 389 1.62 -18.81 3.03
N ARG A 390 1.19 -18.50 4.25
CA ARG A 390 1.89 -18.75 5.50
C ARG A 390 1.11 -19.59 6.50
N LEU A 391 -0.14 -19.94 6.22
CA LEU A 391 -0.93 -20.73 7.16
C LEU A 391 -0.46 -22.19 7.17
N TYR A 392 -0.19 -22.71 8.38
CA TYR A 392 0.14 -24.09 8.61
C TYR A 392 -1.06 -25.01 8.47
N GLY A 393 -0.83 -26.19 7.93
CA GLY A 393 -1.73 -27.31 8.10
C GLY A 393 -2.90 -27.35 7.15
N ASN A 394 -2.62 -27.41 5.86
CA ASN A 394 -3.48 -28.06 4.87
C ASN A 394 -2.71 -29.13 4.15
#